data_42866259f8298016be158c5cb26068aa
#
_entry.id   42866259f8298016be158c5cb26068aa
#
_cell.length_a   1.000
_cell.length_b   1.000
_cell.length_c   1.000
_cell.angle_alpha   90.00
_cell.angle_beta   90.00
_cell.angle_gamma   90.00
#
_symmetry.space_group_name_H-M   'P 1'
#
loop_
_entity.id
_entity.type
_entity.pdbx_description
1 polymer ?
#
loop_
_entity_poly.entity_id
_entity_poly.type
_entity_poly.pdbx_seq_one_letter_code
_entity_poly.pdbx_strand_id
1 'polypeptide(L)'
;MSENQPEPLAPQFTVTALLYDEFDLLEVAGPLEMFGLLPEYFTIQLVSQHGKPVCSKQGPQLVADYSVYHTFQTDILLVPGGPGAQDAIRNTVLMNWLQQHSSKTDYICSICTGAALLAHVGLLKEKAATTNKKRYRWVTGFGSEINWYPVARWVKDGRIYTSSGISAGIDVSLAIISQLLNEDIARKTAIEAEYIWVNDPTEDPFAPLHIVQ
;
A
#
# COMPACT_ATOMS: atom_id res chain seq x y z
N MET A 1 -11.63 18.19 -42.33
CA MET A 1 -12.49 17.45 -41.41
C MET A 1 -11.60 17.01 -40.28
N SER A 2 -11.64 17.70 -39.13
CA SER A 2 -10.89 17.29 -37.94
C SER A 2 -11.64 16.13 -37.31
N GLU A 3 -11.04 14.95 -37.33
CA GLU A 3 -11.55 13.80 -36.57
C GLU A 3 -11.59 14.24 -35.09
N ASN A 4 -12.81 14.28 -34.54
CA ASN A 4 -13.03 14.44 -33.12
C ASN A 4 -12.46 13.17 -32.45
N GLN A 5 -11.21 13.25 -31.98
CA GLN A 5 -10.72 12.23 -31.04
C GLN A 5 -11.59 12.34 -29.79
N PRO A 6 -12.16 11.21 -29.31
CA PRO A 6 -12.90 11.24 -28.05
C PRO A 6 -11.97 11.79 -26.95
N GLU A 7 -12.51 12.73 -26.15
CA GLU A 7 -11.78 13.19 -24.98
C GLU A 7 -11.37 11.98 -24.13
N PRO A 8 -10.13 11.94 -23.63
CA PRO A 8 -9.70 10.86 -22.74
C PRO A 8 -10.64 10.80 -21.55
N LEU A 9 -11.16 9.61 -21.27
CA LEU A 9 -11.98 9.37 -20.08
C LEU A 9 -11.15 9.76 -18.84
N ALA A 10 -11.78 10.46 -17.89
CA ALA A 10 -11.12 10.77 -16.63
C ALA A 10 -10.70 9.47 -15.92
N PRO A 11 -9.55 9.45 -15.22
CA PRO A 11 -9.12 8.30 -14.42
C PRO A 11 -10.22 7.82 -13.50
N GLN A 12 -10.40 6.50 -13.40
CA GLN A 12 -11.49 5.89 -12.66
C GLN A 12 -11.21 5.76 -11.16
N PHE A 13 -9.91 5.70 -10.79
CA PHE A 13 -9.48 5.44 -9.41
C PHE A 13 -8.42 6.43 -8.98
N THR A 14 -8.52 6.91 -7.76
CA THR A 14 -7.50 7.74 -7.10
C THR A 14 -6.72 6.88 -6.10
N VAL A 15 -5.42 6.75 -6.35
CA VAL A 15 -4.47 6.05 -5.48
C VAL A 15 -3.79 7.07 -4.57
N THR A 16 -3.95 6.93 -3.28
CA THR A 16 -3.33 7.81 -2.28
C THR A 16 -2.29 7.03 -1.48
N ALA A 17 -1.04 7.50 -1.46
CA ALA A 17 -0.01 6.94 -0.59
C ALA A 17 0.20 7.83 0.65
N LEU A 18 0.12 7.21 1.84
CA LEU A 18 0.42 7.86 3.10
C LEU A 18 1.92 7.98 3.29
N LEU A 19 2.40 9.19 3.61
CA LEU A 19 3.78 9.48 3.95
C LEU A 19 3.91 9.88 5.41
N TYR A 20 4.92 9.33 6.08
CA TYR A 20 5.37 9.71 7.43
C TYR A 20 6.89 9.56 7.51
N ASP A 21 7.56 10.30 8.38
CA ASP A 21 9.03 10.27 8.46
C ASP A 21 9.57 8.85 8.65
N GLU A 22 10.70 8.54 8.02
CA GLU A 22 11.34 7.22 8.01
C GLU A 22 10.48 6.10 7.34
N PHE A 23 9.55 6.46 6.43
CA PHE A 23 8.92 5.47 5.56
C PHE A 23 9.96 4.81 4.64
N ASP A 24 9.71 3.57 4.19
CA ASP A 24 10.59 2.92 3.21
C ASP A 24 10.26 3.39 1.79
N LEU A 25 11.25 3.94 1.08
CA LEU A 25 11.05 4.58 -0.22
C LEU A 25 10.48 3.64 -1.27
N LEU A 26 10.99 2.39 -1.35
CA LEU A 26 10.52 1.44 -2.35
C LEU A 26 9.09 0.98 -2.09
N GLU A 27 8.64 0.99 -0.84
CA GLU A 27 7.27 0.63 -0.47
C GLU A 27 6.23 1.66 -0.92
N VAL A 28 6.67 2.86 -1.26
CA VAL A 28 5.86 3.90 -1.90
C VAL A 28 6.10 3.90 -3.41
N ALA A 29 7.36 4.07 -3.83
CA ALA A 29 7.69 4.27 -5.24
C ALA A 29 7.35 3.04 -6.10
N GLY A 30 7.59 1.81 -5.61
CA GLY A 30 7.29 0.60 -6.37
C GLY A 30 5.80 0.42 -6.70
N PRO A 31 4.89 0.47 -5.70
CA PRO A 31 3.45 0.48 -5.95
C PRO A 31 3.00 1.61 -6.86
N LEU A 32 3.47 2.84 -6.62
CA LEU A 32 3.06 3.99 -7.42
C LEU A 32 3.54 3.90 -8.87
N GLU A 33 4.69 3.29 -9.14
CA GLU A 33 5.13 3.00 -10.51
C GLU A 33 4.11 2.12 -11.23
N MET A 34 3.64 1.03 -10.61
CA MET A 34 2.68 0.12 -11.24
C MET A 34 1.36 0.83 -11.60
N PHE A 35 0.82 1.63 -10.69
CA PHE A 35 -0.39 2.42 -10.98
C PHE A 35 -0.12 3.56 -11.97
N GLY A 36 1.06 4.19 -11.88
CA GLY A 36 1.46 5.31 -12.73
C GLY A 36 1.68 4.95 -14.20
N LEU A 37 1.99 3.69 -14.51
CA LEU A 37 2.04 3.18 -15.88
C LEU A 37 0.66 3.09 -16.55
N LEU A 38 -0.42 3.32 -15.81
CA LEU A 38 -1.81 3.24 -16.26
C LEU A 38 -2.57 4.56 -16.00
N PRO A 39 -2.08 5.71 -16.53
CA PRO A 39 -2.64 7.04 -16.23
C PRO A 39 -4.10 7.21 -16.69
N GLU A 40 -4.56 6.40 -17.63
CA GLU A 40 -5.95 6.38 -18.09
C GLU A 40 -6.91 5.79 -17.05
N TYR A 41 -6.41 5.01 -16.08
CA TYR A 41 -7.23 4.38 -15.04
C TYR A 41 -6.97 4.94 -13.65
N PHE A 42 -5.75 5.43 -13.38
CA PHE A 42 -5.34 5.81 -12.03
C PHE A 42 -4.76 7.22 -11.99
N THR A 43 -5.23 7.99 -11.00
CA THR A 43 -4.58 9.23 -10.57
C THR A 43 -3.84 8.97 -9.27
N ILE A 44 -2.60 9.45 -9.15
CA ILE A 44 -1.75 9.28 -7.98
C ILE A 44 -1.71 10.57 -7.18
N GLN A 45 -1.81 10.44 -5.85
CA GLN A 45 -1.59 11.54 -4.93
C GLN A 45 -0.91 11.06 -3.64
N LEU A 46 -0.19 11.98 -3.00
CA LEU A 46 0.54 11.73 -1.76
C LEU A 46 -0.07 12.54 -0.62
N VAL A 47 -0.20 11.94 0.55
CA VAL A 47 -0.70 12.62 1.74
C VAL A 47 0.29 12.47 2.90
N SER A 48 0.50 13.55 3.64
CA SER A 48 1.28 13.53 4.88
C SER A 48 0.55 14.31 5.97
N GLN A 49 1.02 14.22 7.21
CA GLN A 49 0.37 14.96 8.29
C GLN A 49 0.24 16.45 8.00
N HIS A 50 1.25 17.07 7.43
CA HIS A 50 1.30 18.54 7.26
C HIS A 50 1.30 19.02 5.81
N GLY A 51 1.24 18.13 4.82
CA GLY A 51 1.40 18.51 3.40
C GLY A 51 2.80 19.04 3.07
N LYS A 52 3.80 18.71 3.88
CA LYS A 52 5.20 19.11 3.70
C LYS A 52 6.03 17.96 3.15
N PRO A 53 7.25 18.23 2.63
CA PRO A 53 8.19 17.18 2.29
C PRO A 53 8.44 16.24 3.46
N VAL A 54 8.41 14.93 3.20
CA VAL A 54 8.61 13.86 4.18
C VAL A 54 9.85 13.08 3.79
N CYS A 55 10.74 12.86 4.75
CA CYS A 55 11.99 12.15 4.54
C CYS A 55 11.80 10.64 4.63
N SER A 56 12.21 9.92 3.58
CA SER A 56 12.27 8.46 3.64
C SER A 56 13.47 8.00 4.46
N LYS A 57 13.44 6.77 4.93
CA LYS A 57 14.59 6.13 5.60
C LYS A 57 15.87 6.17 4.75
N GLN A 58 15.75 6.09 3.44
CA GLN A 58 16.88 6.09 2.51
C GLN A 58 17.42 7.50 2.22
N GLY A 59 16.81 8.56 2.75
CA GLY A 59 17.24 9.95 2.65
C GLY A 59 16.44 10.82 1.67
N PRO A 60 16.01 10.37 0.49
CA PRO A 60 15.18 11.18 -0.40
C PRO A 60 13.88 11.65 0.28
N GLN A 61 13.47 12.87 -0.05
CA GLN A 61 12.21 13.44 0.40
C GLN A 61 11.17 13.38 -0.71
N LEU A 62 9.93 13.04 -0.34
CA LEU A 62 8.76 13.16 -1.20
C LEU A 62 7.89 14.31 -0.74
N VAL A 63 7.36 15.07 -1.69
CA VAL A 63 6.43 16.18 -1.42
C VAL A 63 5.02 15.64 -1.45
N ALA A 64 4.28 15.83 -0.35
CA ALA A 64 2.86 15.45 -0.31
C ALA A 64 1.98 16.51 -0.98
N ASP A 65 1.00 16.06 -1.77
CA ASP A 65 0.01 16.91 -2.42
C ASP A 65 -0.98 17.47 -1.41
N TYR A 66 -1.30 16.66 -0.37
CA TYR A 66 -2.27 17.01 0.66
C TYR A 66 -1.73 16.80 2.08
N SER A 67 -2.29 17.53 3.01
CA SER A 67 -2.20 17.18 4.44
C SER A 67 -3.42 16.38 4.86
N VAL A 68 -3.31 15.67 5.99
CA VAL A 68 -4.45 14.94 6.60
C VAL A 68 -5.61 15.85 7.03
N TYR A 69 -5.42 17.15 7.01
CA TYR A 69 -6.45 18.15 7.33
C TYR A 69 -7.29 18.59 6.11
N HIS A 70 -6.85 18.23 4.89
CA HIS A 70 -7.62 18.50 3.68
C HIS A 70 -8.67 17.40 3.44
N THR A 71 -9.74 17.78 2.74
CA THR A 71 -10.70 16.82 2.19
C THR A 71 -10.31 16.49 0.76
N PHE A 72 -10.15 15.22 0.45
CA PHE A 72 -9.86 14.70 -0.89
C PHE A 72 -10.42 13.28 -1.03
N GLN A 73 -10.64 12.87 -2.28
CA GLN A 73 -11.10 11.51 -2.59
C GLN A 73 -9.91 10.53 -2.58
N THR A 74 -10.19 9.32 -2.15
CA THR A 74 -9.26 8.19 -2.21
C THR A 74 -10.04 6.91 -2.46
N ASP A 75 -9.75 6.24 -3.56
CA ASP A 75 -10.35 4.94 -3.86
C ASP A 75 -9.44 3.80 -3.37
N ILE A 76 -8.12 4.00 -3.46
CA ILE A 76 -7.10 3.04 -3.01
C ILE A 76 -6.14 3.77 -2.07
N LEU A 77 -6.08 3.34 -0.81
CA LEU A 77 -5.14 3.87 0.19
C LEU A 77 -3.95 2.92 0.35
N LEU A 78 -2.75 3.40 0.03
CA LEU A 78 -1.49 2.70 0.28
C LEU A 78 -0.88 3.16 1.60
N VAL A 79 -0.56 2.20 2.49
CA VAL A 79 0.05 2.44 3.79
C VAL A 79 1.40 1.72 3.83
N PRO A 80 2.50 2.41 3.54
CA PRO A 80 3.83 1.83 3.56
C PRO A 80 4.27 1.49 4.98
N GLY A 81 5.30 0.70 5.09
CA GLY A 81 6.03 0.49 6.32
C GLY A 81 7.30 1.34 6.37
N GLY A 82 8.28 0.82 7.07
CA GLY A 82 9.55 1.47 7.36
C GLY A 82 9.80 1.56 8.88
N PRO A 83 11.00 1.98 9.31
CA PRO A 83 11.31 2.17 10.74
C PRO A 83 10.39 3.19 11.40
N GLY A 84 9.99 4.24 10.68
CA GLY A 84 9.10 5.28 11.17
C GLY A 84 7.70 4.79 11.54
N ALA A 85 7.31 3.57 11.18
CA ALA A 85 6.03 2.98 11.58
C ALA A 85 5.84 2.97 13.11
N GLN A 86 6.93 2.83 13.88
CA GLN A 86 6.87 2.84 15.36
C GLN A 86 6.43 4.20 15.91
N ASP A 87 6.91 5.29 15.31
CA ASP A 87 6.56 6.65 15.72
C ASP A 87 5.22 7.08 15.11
N ALA A 88 4.94 6.66 13.87
CA ALA A 88 3.64 6.89 13.23
C ALA A 88 2.47 6.33 14.05
N ILE A 89 2.61 5.13 14.63
CA ILE A 89 1.59 4.51 15.51
C ILE A 89 1.32 5.36 16.76
N ARG A 90 2.32 6.05 17.29
CA ARG A 90 2.18 6.96 18.45
C ARG A 90 1.58 8.32 18.10
N ASN A 91 1.52 8.64 16.81
CA ASN A 91 0.98 9.88 16.31
C ASN A 91 -0.55 9.80 16.25
N THR A 92 -1.22 10.29 17.28
CA THR A 92 -2.70 10.20 17.39
C THR A 92 -3.43 10.92 16.25
N VAL A 93 -2.87 12.01 15.72
CA VAL A 93 -3.46 12.73 14.57
C VAL A 93 -3.46 11.85 13.33
N LEU A 94 -2.32 11.23 13.04
CA LEU A 94 -2.17 10.35 11.89
C LEU A 94 -3.04 9.09 12.01
N MET A 95 -3.08 8.48 13.20
CA MET A 95 -3.89 7.28 13.45
C MET A 95 -5.39 7.57 13.40
N ASN A 96 -5.86 8.68 13.95
CA ASN A 96 -7.26 9.09 13.84
C ASN A 96 -7.66 9.36 12.38
N TRP A 97 -6.79 10.05 11.64
CA TRP A 97 -7.03 10.26 10.20
C TRP A 97 -7.10 8.92 9.45
N LEU A 98 -6.13 8.04 9.67
CA LEU A 98 -6.10 6.71 9.02
C LEU A 98 -7.40 5.94 9.28
N GLN A 99 -7.86 5.89 10.51
CA GLN A 99 -9.11 5.22 10.87
C GLN A 99 -10.33 5.83 10.18
N GLN A 100 -10.46 7.17 10.23
CA GLN A 100 -11.60 7.88 9.65
C GLN A 100 -11.58 7.83 8.12
N HIS A 101 -10.42 8.07 7.51
CA HIS A 101 -10.28 8.10 6.05
C HIS A 101 -10.51 6.71 5.44
N SER A 102 -9.99 5.68 6.09
CA SER A 102 -10.20 4.28 5.68
C SER A 102 -11.67 3.87 5.63
N SER A 103 -12.54 4.49 6.42
CA SER A 103 -13.98 4.16 6.40
C SER A 103 -14.69 4.58 5.11
N LYS A 104 -14.07 5.48 4.35
CA LYS A 104 -14.60 6.06 3.09
C LYS A 104 -13.82 5.60 1.86
N THR A 105 -12.81 4.77 2.03
CA THR A 105 -11.91 4.28 0.98
C THR A 105 -12.34 2.89 0.54
N ASP A 106 -12.40 2.64 -0.76
CA ASP A 106 -12.87 1.36 -1.30
C ASP A 106 -11.85 0.23 -1.08
N TYR A 107 -10.56 0.51 -1.25
CA TYR A 107 -9.48 -0.47 -1.10
C TYR A 107 -8.36 0.08 -0.23
N ILE A 108 -7.87 -0.73 0.69
CA ILE A 108 -6.76 -0.38 1.58
C ILE A 108 -5.67 -1.42 1.40
N CYS A 109 -4.45 -0.97 1.14
CA CYS A 109 -3.29 -1.83 0.98
C CYS A 109 -2.18 -1.40 1.95
N SER A 110 -1.80 -2.28 2.85
CA SER A 110 -0.59 -2.08 3.64
C SER A 110 0.58 -2.88 3.08
N ILE A 111 1.75 -2.27 3.10
CA ILE A 111 3.00 -2.90 2.68
C ILE A 111 3.89 -3.06 3.91
N CYS A 112 4.51 -4.23 4.05
CA CYS A 112 5.52 -4.49 5.06
C CYS A 112 4.99 -4.20 6.49
N THR A 113 5.69 -3.37 7.26
CA THR A 113 5.28 -2.97 8.61
C THR A 113 4.11 -1.98 8.65
N GLY A 114 3.63 -1.51 7.50
CA GLY A 114 2.39 -0.73 7.41
C GLY A 114 1.16 -1.47 7.95
N ALA A 115 1.19 -2.81 7.94
CA ALA A 115 0.16 -3.63 8.57
C ALA A 115 0.01 -3.36 10.08
N ALA A 116 1.07 -2.91 10.76
CA ALA A 116 1.00 -2.54 12.18
C ALA A 116 0.12 -1.29 12.40
N LEU A 117 0.15 -0.32 11.45
CA LEU A 117 -0.71 0.86 11.52
C LEU A 117 -2.18 0.46 11.36
N LEU A 118 -2.47 -0.43 10.38
CA LEU A 118 -3.84 -0.93 10.17
C LEU A 118 -4.33 -1.74 11.37
N ALA A 119 -3.47 -2.58 11.95
CA ALA A 119 -3.79 -3.37 13.14
C ALA A 119 -4.08 -2.45 14.34
N HIS A 120 -3.24 -1.42 14.55
CA HIS A 120 -3.38 -0.47 15.65
C HIS A 120 -4.73 0.28 15.62
N VAL A 121 -5.18 0.69 14.44
CA VAL A 121 -6.47 1.38 14.28
C VAL A 121 -7.67 0.42 14.16
N GLY A 122 -7.46 -0.88 14.34
CA GLY A 122 -8.53 -1.90 14.40
C GLY A 122 -9.03 -2.36 13.02
N LEU A 123 -8.44 -1.93 11.92
CA LEU A 123 -8.87 -2.30 10.56
C LEU A 123 -8.65 -3.78 10.23
N LEU A 124 -7.72 -4.45 10.89
CA LEU A 124 -7.41 -5.87 10.68
C LEU A 124 -8.13 -6.81 11.66
N LYS A 125 -8.95 -6.28 12.57
CA LYS A 125 -9.68 -7.11 13.52
C LYS A 125 -10.52 -8.16 12.79
N GLU A 126 -10.37 -9.45 13.20
CA GLU A 126 -11.03 -10.62 12.61
C GLU A 126 -10.75 -10.83 11.11
N LYS A 127 -9.65 -10.26 10.60
CA LYS A 127 -9.23 -10.35 9.21
C LYS A 127 -8.03 -11.26 9.02
N ALA A 128 -7.95 -11.85 7.83
CA ALA A 128 -6.74 -12.49 7.34
C ALA A 128 -5.72 -11.42 6.93
N ALA A 129 -4.46 -11.56 7.34
CA ALA A 129 -3.42 -10.58 7.05
C ALA A 129 -2.02 -11.22 7.00
N THR A 130 -1.10 -10.53 6.35
CA THR A 130 0.33 -10.83 6.44
C THR A 130 1.12 -9.54 6.64
N THR A 131 2.43 -9.66 6.83
CA THR A 131 3.33 -8.53 7.04
C THR A 131 4.78 -8.90 6.73
N ASN A 132 5.69 -7.96 6.91
CA ASN A 132 7.13 -8.15 6.78
C ASN A 132 7.63 -9.35 7.60
N LYS A 133 8.38 -10.26 6.98
CA LYS A 133 8.82 -11.51 7.63
C LYS A 133 9.87 -11.25 8.72
N LYS A 134 10.80 -10.33 8.48
CA LYS A 134 11.85 -9.96 9.43
C LYS A 134 11.28 -9.27 10.69
N ARG A 135 10.19 -8.52 10.54
CA ARG A 135 9.52 -7.79 11.63
C ARG A 135 8.22 -8.44 12.08
N TYR A 136 7.96 -9.66 11.65
CA TYR A 136 6.69 -10.37 11.84
C TYR A 136 6.22 -10.34 13.30
N ARG A 137 7.07 -10.74 14.24
CA ARG A 137 6.73 -10.77 15.67
C ARG A 137 6.34 -9.43 16.24
N TRP A 138 7.00 -8.34 15.77
CA TRP A 138 6.66 -7.01 16.23
C TRP A 138 5.28 -6.59 15.72
N VAL A 139 4.99 -6.80 14.43
CA VAL A 139 3.70 -6.42 13.83
C VAL A 139 2.55 -7.23 14.41
N THR A 140 2.71 -8.55 14.57
CA THR A 140 1.66 -9.43 15.09
C THR A 140 1.32 -9.16 16.55
N GLY A 141 2.17 -8.45 17.28
CA GLY A 141 1.91 -7.96 18.64
C GLY A 141 0.82 -6.89 18.75
N PHE A 142 0.39 -6.28 17.63
CA PHE A 142 -0.64 -5.23 17.62
C PHE A 142 -2.09 -5.75 17.58
N GLY A 143 -2.32 -7.06 17.42
CA GLY A 143 -3.68 -7.58 17.41
C GLY A 143 -3.74 -9.09 17.57
N SER A 144 -4.32 -9.54 18.69
CA SER A 144 -4.53 -10.97 18.97
C SER A 144 -5.71 -11.58 18.21
N GLU A 145 -6.62 -10.74 17.71
CA GLU A 145 -7.82 -11.14 16.97
C GLU A 145 -7.61 -11.06 15.43
N ILE A 146 -6.36 -11.05 14.99
CA ILE A 146 -6.00 -11.00 13.56
C ILE A 146 -5.49 -12.39 13.15
N ASN A 147 -6.00 -12.88 12.03
CA ASN A 147 -5.58 -14.18 11.49
C ASN A 147 -4.35 -13.99 10.60
N TRP A 148 -3.16 -14.08 11.20
CA TRP A 148 -1.90 -13.82 10.53
C TRP A 148 -1.40 -15.02 9.72
N TYR A 149 -1.05 -14.77 8.45
CA TYR A 149 -0.49 -15.74 7.50
C TYR A 149 1.03 -15.52 7.36
N PRO A 150 1.85 -16.27 8.12
CA PRO A 150 3.29 -16.01 8.20
C PRO A 150 4.06 -16.27 6.91
N VAL A 151 3.58 -17.17 6.06
CA VAL A 151 4.28 -17.56 4.83
C VAL A 151 3.74 -16.84 3.59
N ALA A 152 2.59 -16.18 3.67
CA ALA A 152 1.99 -15.52 2.52
C ALA A 152 2.83 -14.33 2.02
N ARG A 153 2.90 -14.16 0.70
CA ARG A 153 3.47 -12.99 0.03
C ARG A 153 2.58 -11.77 0.17
N TRP A 154 1.28 -11.95 -0.06
CA TRP A 154 0.23 -11.00 0.30
C TRP A 154 -1.05 -11.75 0.68
N VAL A 155 -1.97 -11.05 1.34
CA VAL A 155 -3.28 -11.55 1.70
C VAL A 155 -4.33 -10.51 1.33
N LYS A 156 -5.44 -10.97 0.76
CA LYS A 156 -6.65 -10.18 0.52
C LYS A 156 -7.76 -10.68 1.43
N ASP A 157 -8.36 -9.78 2.19
CA ASP A 157 -9.57 -10.05 2.97
C ASP A 157 -10.59 -8.92 2.75
N GLY A 158 -11.58 -9.19 1.92
CA GLY A 158 -12.54 -8.21 1.47
C GLY A 158 -11.86 -7.08 0.67
N ARG A 159 -11.95 -5.86 1.18
CA ARG A 159 -11.33 -4.66 0.59
C ARG A 159 -9.92 -4.38 1.09
N ILE A 160 -9.41 -5.17 2.02
CA ILE A 160 -8.09 -4.96 2.63
C ILE A 160 -7.09 -5.93 2.02
N TYR A 161 -5.96 -5.36 1.62
CA TYR A 161 -4.78 -6.07 1.15
C TYR A 161 -3.63 -5.83 2.13
N THR A 162 -2.88 -6.86 2.44
CA THR A 162 -1.66 -6.74 3.24
C THR A 162 -0.54 -7.50 2.55
N SER A 163 0.64 -6.93 2.44
CA SER A 163 1.77 -7.58 1.81
C SER A 163 2.95 -7.79 2.76
N SER A 164 3.80 -8.71 2.37
CA SER A 164 5.09 -8.97 2.96
C SER A 164 6.05 -7.78 2.81
N GLY A 165 7.37 -8.00 2.96
CA GLY A 165 8.35 -6.93 3.00
C GLY A 165 8.63 -6.28 1.65
N ILE A 166 8.86 -5.00 1.68
CA ILE A 166 9.38 -4.08 0.66
C ILE A 166 8.85 -4.35 -0.76
N SER A 167 9.53 -5.23 -1.53
CA SER A 167 9.21 -5.50 -2.93
C SER A 167 7.88 -6.22 -3.15
N ALA A 168 7.33 -6.89 -2.12
CA ALA A 168 6.00 -7.50 -2.18
C ALA A 168 4.88 -6.46 -2.39
N GLY A 169 5.16 -5.18 -2.09
CA GLY A 169 4.28 -4.06 -2.41
C GLY A 169 4.01 -3.91 -3.91
N ILE A 170 4.99 -4.23 -4.76
CA ILE A 170 4.83 -4.21 -6.21
C ILE A 170 3.89 -5.34 -6.65
N ASP A 171 4.11 -6.55 -6.12
CA ASP A 171 3.30 -7.72 -6.47
C ASP A 171 1.82 -7.54 -6.07
N VAL A 172 1.55 -7.03 -4.87
CA VAL A 172 0.18 -6.78 -4.41
C VAL A 172 -0.48 -5.64 -5.19
N SER A 173 0.27 -4.64 -5.65
CA SER A 173 -0.28 -3.57 -6.50
C SER A 173 -0.72 -4.09 -7.85
N LEU A 174 0.07 -4.96 -8.47
CA LEU A 174 -0.33 -5.68 -9.69
C LEU A 174 -1.54 -6.59 -9.44
N ALA A 175 -1.65 -7.23 -8.28
CA ALA A 175 -2.83 -8.01 -7.90
C ALA A 175 -4.09 -7.12 -7.74
N ILE A 176 -3.95 -5.90 -7.22
CA ILE A 176 -5.04 -4.91 -7.15
C ILE A 176 -5.45 -4.47 -8.56
N ILE A 177 -4.48 -4.14 -9.43
CA ILE A 177 -4.73 -3.80 -10.84
C ILE A 177 -5.47 -4.95 -11.54
N SER A 178 -5.01 -6.19 -11.35
CA SER A 178 -5.68 -7.38 -11.90
C SER A 178 -7.13 -7.52 -11.43
N GLN A 179 -7.40 -7.24 -10.17
CA GLN A 179 -8.75 -7.31 -9.59
C GLN A 179 -9.67 -6.20 -10.11
N LEU A 180 -9.15 -4.99 -10.30
CA LEU A 180 -9.96 -3.82 -10.69
C LEU A 180 -10.19 -3.77 -12.20
N LEU A 181 -9.20 -4.14 -12.97
CA LEU A 181 -9.24 -4.09 -14.43
C LEU A 181 -9.32 -5.50 -15.03
N ASN A 182 -8.21 -6.20 -15.09
CA ASN A 182 -8.10 -7.63 -15.41
C ASN A 182 -6.62 -8.08 -15.32
N GLU A 183 -6.39 -9.40 -15.38
CA GLU A 183 -5.05 -9.98 -15.29
C GLU A 183 -4.16 -9.62 -16.48
N ASP A 184 -4.72 -9.49 -17.70
CA ASP A 184 -3.93 -9.16 -18.89
C ASP A 184 -3.34 -7.76 -18.80
N ILE A 185 -4.07 -6.79 -18.24
CA ILE A 185 -3.55 -5.43 -17.98
C ILE A 185 -2.45 -5.49 -16.94
N ALA A 186 -2.65 -6.18 -15.82
CA ALA A 186 -1.62 -6.31 -14.79
C ALA A 186 -0.33 -6.95 -15.34
N ARG A 187 -0.44 -7.99 -16.17
CA ARG A 187 0.72 -8.63 -16.83
C ARG A 187 1.42 -7.68 -17.80
N LYS A 188 0.67 -6.91 -18.60
CA LYS A 188 1.26 -5.90 -19.50
C LYS A 188 1.97 -4.80 -18.72
N THR A 189 1.41 -4.35 -17.60
CA THR A 189 2.05 -3.38 -16.71
C THR A 189 3.36 -3.92 -16.15
N ALA A 190 3.39 -5.18 -15.71
CA ALA A 190 4.61 -5.81 -15.24
C ALA A 190 5.69 -5.92 -16.34
N ILE A 191 5.28 -6.25 -17.58
CA ILE A 191 6.17 -6.31 -18.75
C ILE A 191 6.72 -4.92 -19.09
N GLU A 192 5.88 -3.88 -19.07
CA GLU A 192 6.30 -2.49 -19.31
C GLU A 192 7.33 -2.02 -18.29
N ALA A 193 7.15 -2.41 -17.02
CA ALA A 193 8.10 -2.14 -15.95
C ALA A 193 9.34 -3.05 -15.96
N GLU A 194 9.45 -3.99 -16.92
CA GLU A 194 10.46 -5.08 -16.93
C GLU A 194 10.53 -5.82 -15.58
N TYR A 195 9.37 -5.95 -14.91
CA TYR A 195 9.25 -6.58 -13.59
C TYR A 195 8.71 -8.01 -13.69
N ILE A 196 9.34 -8.94 -12.98
CA ILE A 196 8.86 -10.32 -12.84
C ILE A 196 7.82 -10.37 -11.73
N TRP A 197 6.55 -10.36 -12.10
CA TRP A 197 5.46 -10.42 -11.15
C TRP A 197 5.34 -11.80 -10.48
N VAL A 198 5.51 -11.84 -9.17
CA VAL A 198 5.18 -13.00 -8.35
C VAL A 198 3.69 -12.94 -8.04
N ASN A 199 2.87 -13.62 -8.83
CA ASN A 199 1.41 -13.54 -8.73
C ASN A 199 0.79 -14.63 -7.82
N ASP A 200 1.60 -15.51 -7.23
CA ASP A 200 1.14 -16.42 -6.19
C ASP A 200 1.20 -15.73 -4.81
N PRO A 201 0.04 -15.51 -4.15
CA PRO A 201 0.01 -14.87 -2.85
C PRO A 201 0.45 -15.76 -1.70
N THR A 202 0.49 -17.08 -1.90
CA THR A 202 0.52 -18.06 -0.81
C THR A 202 1.90 -18.26 -0.21
N GLU A 203 2.97 -18.02 -0.98
CA GLU A 203 4.34 -18.27 -0.55
C GLU A 203 5.25 -17.05 -0.75
N ASP A 204 5.87 -16.61 0.33
CA ASP A 204 6.94 -15.62 0.30
C ASP A 204 8.29 -16.33 0.42
N PRO A 205 9.21 -16.18 -0.56
CA PRO A 205 10.51 -16.82 -0.54
C PRO A 205 11.39 -16.41 0.65
N PHE A 206 11.03 -15.33 1.34
CA PHE A 206 11.74 -14.86 2.53
C PHE A 206 11.17 -15.40 3.85
N ALA A 207 10.01 -16.06 3.82
CA ALA A 207 9.41 -16.64 5.02
C ALA A 207 10.30 -17.68 5.69
N PRO A 208 10.93 -18.64 4.97
CA PRO A 208 11.82 -19.62 5.58
C PRO A 208 13.04 -19.01 6.28
N LEU A 209 13.45 -17.80 5.85
CA LEU A 209 14.64 -17.14 6.41
C LEU A 209 14.38 -16.46 7.78
N HIS A 210 13.11 -16.18 8.11
CA HIS A 210 12.77 -15.33 9.25
C HIS A 210 11.72 -15.93 10.20
N ILE A 211 10.87 -16.85 9.72
CA ILE A 211 9.71 -17.35 10.48
C ILE A 211 9.94 -18.75 11.03
N VAL A 212 10.79 -19.55 10.39
CA VAL A 212 11.05 -20.95 10.76
C VAL A 212 12.21 -21.10 11.76
N GLN A 213 12.72 -19.99 12.32
CA GLN A 213 13.77 -20.00 13.36
C GLN A 213 13.18 -19.88 14.76
#